data_4e18091f08684d6b5fa0b95024331929
#
_entry.id   4e18091f08684d6b5fa0b95024331929
#
_cell.length_a   1.000
_cell.length_b   1.000
_cell.length_c   1.000
_cell.angle_alpha   90.00
_cell.angle_beta   90.00
_cell.angle_gamma   90.00
#
_symmetry.space_group_name_H-M   'P 1'
#
loop_
_entity.id
_entity.type
_entity.pdbx_description
1 polymer ?
#
loop_
_entity_poly.entity_id
_entity_poly.type
_entity_poly.pdbx_seq_one_letter_code
_entity_poly.pdbx_strand_id
1 'polypeptide(L)'
;EIIKPGINIKDLVFGGRELPKKYEALRYSCKMHGVGLCDEWPLVHYPVDYVDGAFDAILEPGMVLCVEAYIGEEGGLEGIKLEDQVLVTEDGYENLTNFEFEKDLINF
;
A
#
# COMPACT_ATOMS: atom_id res chain seq x y z
N GLU A 1 -5.34 5.45 -7.54
CA GLU A 1 -5.27 6.23 -8.81
C GLU A 1 -3.90 6.15 -9.50
N ILE A 2 -2.82 5.83 -8.78
CA ILE A 2 -1.46 5.70 -9.37
C ILE A 2 -1.14 4.27 -9.82
N ILE A 3 -1.94 3.27 -9.41
CA ILE A 3 -1.72 1.87 -9.79
C ILE A 3 -2.23 1.67 -11.22
N LYS A 4 -1.32 1.35 -12.13
CA LYS A 4 -1.60 1.00 -13.51
C LYS A 4 -0.39 0.29 -14.12
N PRO A 5 -0.55 -0.47 -15.21
CA PRO A 5 0.59 -1.12 -15.87
C PRO A 5 1.63 -0.10 -16.36
N GLY A 6 2.88 -0.51 -16.36
CA GLY A 6 4.01 0.33 -16.76
C GLY A 6 4.56 1.26 -15.68
N ILE A 7 3.93 1.34 -14.51
CA ILE A 7 4.44 2.12 -13.37
C ILE A 7 5.57 1.34 -12.70
N ASN A 8 6.66 2.04 -12.40
CA ASN A 8 7.76 1.50 -11.64
C ASN A 8 7.43 1.47 -10.15
N ILE A 9 7.85 0.43 -9.44
CA ILE A 9 7.65 0.29 -7.98
C ILE A 9 8.21 1.48 -7.21
N LYS A 10 9.33 2.03 -7.66
CA LYS A 10 9.91 3.25 -7.08
C LYS A 10 8.96 4.46 -7.15
N ASP A 11 8.21 4.58 -8.24
CA ASP A 11 7.20 5.66 -8.36
C ASP A 11 6.06 5.47 -7.36
N LEU A 12 5.72 4.23 -7.01
CA LEU A 12 4.73 3.93 -5.96
C LEU A 12 5.29 4.24 -4.55
N VAL A 13 6.59 4.03 -4.31
CA VAL A 13 7.24 4.39 -3.05
C VAL A 13 7.08 5.88 -2.77
N PHE A 14 7.42 6.71 -3.74
CA PHE A 14 7.43 8.18 -3.61
C PHE A 14 6.12 8.86 -4.03
N GLY A 15 5.23 8.11 -4.68
CA GLY A 15 3.91 8.58 -5.08
C GLY A 15 2.84 8.36 -4.00
N GLY A 16 1.70 9.00 -4.21
CA GLY A 16 0.55 8.88 -3.33
C GLY A 16 0.58 9.84 -2.13
N ARG A 17 -0.32 9.58 -1.18
CA ARG A 17 -0.42 10.42 0.02
C ARG A 17 0.71 10.09 1.00
N GLU A 18 1.34 11.12 1.54
CA GLU A 18 2.33 10.98 2.60
C GLU A 18 1.67 10.61 3.94
N LEU A 19 2.37 9.80 4.73
CA LEU A 19 1.96 9.51 6.09
C LEU A 19 2.28 10.69 7.00
N PRO A 20 1.32 11.22 7.79
CA PRO A 20 1.62 12.26 8.76
C PRO A 20 2.69 11.80 9.77
N LYS A 21 3.65 12.69 10.07
CA LYS A 21 4.81 12.36 10.93
C LYS A 21 4.45 11.73 12.28
N LYS A 22 3.34 12.13 12.88
CA LYS A 22 2.89 11.59 14.17
C LYS A 22 2.55 10.09 14.15
N TYR A 23 2.33 9.52 12.96
CA TYR A 23 2.04 8.09 12.78
C TYR A 23 3.23 7.30 12.22
N GLU A 24 4.31 7.99 11.88
CA GLU A 24 5.46 7.38 11.21
C GLU A 24 6.16 6.32 12.07
N ALA A 25 6.22 6.53 13.40
CA ALA A 25 6.87 5.63 14.33
C ALA A 25 6.23 4.24 14.42
N LEU A 26 4.90 4.17 14.25
CA LEU A 26 4.13 2.92 14.35
C LEU A 26 3.48 2.52 13.01
N ARG A 27 4.05 2.96 11.89
CA ARG A 27 3.58 2.57 10.56
C ARG A 27 3.79 1.08 10.29
N TYR A 28 3.04 0.54 9.37
CA TYR A 28 3.29 -0.79 8.85
C TYR A 28 4.61 -0.84 8.04
N SER A 29 5.11 -2.04 7.80
CA SER A 29 6.41 -2.23 7.12
C SER A 29 6.42 -1.82 5.65
N CYS A 30 5.26 -1.81 5.01
CA CYS A 30 5.11 -1.43 3.61
C CYS A 30 3.75 -0.77 3.36
N LYS A 31 3.62 -0.08 2.23
CA LYS A 31 2.35 0.49 1.74
C LYS A 31 1.57 -0.50 0.89
N MET A 32 2.29 -1.37 0.20
CA MET A 32 1.72 -2.40 -0.67
C MET A 32 2.66 -3.60 -0.72
N HIS A 33 2.08 -4.77 -0.96
CA HIS A 33 2.84 -5.98 -1.29
C HIS A 33 2.10 -6.80 -2.34
N GLY A 34 2.83 -7.67 -3.04
CA GLY A 34 2.24 -8.66 -3.93
C GLY A 34 1.46 -9.71 -3.16
N VAL A 35 0.49 -10.31 -3.81
CA VAL A 35 -0.34 -11.38 -3.25
C VAL A 35 -0.36 -12.56 -4.21
N GLY A 36 -0.03 -13.74 -3.68
CA GLY A 36 -0.13 -15.02 -4.36
C GLY A 36 -0.62 -16.08 -3.39
N LEU A 37 0.20 -17.09 -3.11
CA LEU A 37 -0.10 -18.09 -2.07
C LEU A 37 0.07 -17.53 -0.64
N CYS A 38 0.85 -16.48 -0.52
CA CYS A 38 1.09 -15.71 0.70
C CYS A 38 1.44 -14.26 0.31
N ASP A 39 1.95 -13.50 1.25
CA ASP A 39 2.51 -12.17 0.98
C ASP A 39 3.77 -12.35 0.11
N GLU A 40 3.77 -11.70 -1.04
CA GLU A 40 4.79 -11.88 -2.06
C GLU A 40 5.35 -10.54 -2.55
N TRP A 41 6.38 -10.62 -3.37
CA TRP A 41 6.90 -9.48 -4.11
C TRP A 41 5.90 -9.00 -5.18
N PRO A 42 5.88 -7.68 -5.53
CA PRO A 42 6.79 -6.64 -5.04
C PRO A 42 6.42 -6.10 -3.64
N LEU A 43 7.40 -5.50 -2.94
CA LEU A 43 7.17 -4.71 -1.73
C LEU A 43 7.31 -3.22 -2.06
N VAL A 44 6.31 -2.42 -1.71
CA VAL A 44 6.31 -0.97 -1.85
C VAL A 44 6.44 -0.34 -0.47
N HIS A 45 7.65 0.07 -0.14
CA HIS A 45 7.96 0.67 1.15
C HIS A 45 7.43 2.11 1.28
N TYR A 46 7.42 2.62 2.51
CA TYR A 46 7.34 4.06 2.74
C TYR A 46 8.64 4.74 2.30
N PRO A 47 8.60 6.03 1.88
CA PRO A 47 9.82 6.74 1.46
C PRO A 47 10.96 6.71 2.48
N VAL A 48 10.61 6.77 3.77
CA VAL A 48 11.59 6.72 4.89
C VAL A 48 12.29 5.38 5.03
N ASP A 49 11.68 4.31 4.53
CA ASP A 49 12.21 2.93 4.58
C ASP A 49 12.87 2.51 3.27
N TYR A 50 12.83 3.36 2.25
CA TYR A 50 13.40 3.03 0.95
C TYR A 50 14.93 3.01 1.01
N VAL A 51 15.51 1.93 0.51
CA VAL A 51 16.95 1.76 0.37
C VAL A 51 17.30 1.74 -1.13
N ASP A 52 18.27 2.52 -1.52
CA ASP A 52 18.77 2.55 -2.90
C ASP A 52 19.27 1.16 -3.30
N GLY A 53 18.85 0.68 -4.46
CA GLY A 53 19.09 -0.70 -4.91
C GLY A 53 18.11 -1.74 -4.35
N ALA A 54 17.08 -1.31 -3.63
CA ALA A 54 15.94 -2.17 -3.30
C ALA A 54 15.30 -2.74 -4.58
N PHE A 55 14.52 -3.82 -4.39
CA PHE A 55 13.84 -4.49 -5.50
C PHE A 55 13.09 -3.47 -6.37
N ASP A 56 13.39 -3.51 -7.64
CA ASP A 56 12.78 -2.66 -8.66
C ASP A 56 12.03 -3.54 -9.67
N ALA A 57 10.82 -3.16 -9.99
CA ALA A 57 9.98 -3.84 -10.95
C ALA A 57 8.98 -2.87 -11.57
N ILE A 58 8.42 -3.27 -12.69
CA ILE A 58 7.34 -2.56 -13.36
C ILE A 58 6.06 -3.34 -13.14
N LEU A 59 4.97 -2.64 -12.82
CA LEU A 59 3.65 -3.27 -12.72
C LEU A 59 3.20 -3.78 -14.09
N GLU A 60 2.76 -5.02 -14.09
CA GLU A 60 2.23 -5.70 -15.28
C GLU A 60 0.76 -6.11 -15.04
N PRO A 61 -0.06 -6.15 -16.09
CA PRO A 61 -1.42 -6.68 -16.01
C PRO A 61 -1.41 -8.11 -15.42
N GLY A 62 -2.37 -8.41 -14.56
CA GLY A 62 -2.48 -9.69 -13.88
C GLY A 62 -1.78 -9.74 -12.51
N MET A 63 -0.95 -8.76 -12.16
CA MET A 63 -0.42 -8.65 -10.80
C MET A 63 -1.53 -8.31 -9.82
N VAL A 64 -1.51 -8.97 -8.66
CA VAL A 64 -2.40 -8.65 -7.53
C VAL A 64 -1.59 -8.02 -6.43
N LEU A 65 -2.05 -6.88 -5.93
CA LEU A 65 -1.41 -6.13 -4.85
C LEU A 65 -2.37 -5.99 -3.68
N CYS A 66 -1.87 -6.16 -2.47
CA CYS A 66 -2.49 -5.64 -1.26
C CYS A 66 -2.08 -4.19 -1.08
N VAL A 67 -3.04 -3.30 -0.95
CA VAL A 67 -2.83 -1.88 -0.66
C VAL A 67 -3.28 -1.64 0.77
N GLU A 68 -2.35 -1.32 1.65
CA GLU A 68 -2.62 -1.32 3.07
C GLU A 68 -2.03 -0.11 3.80
N ALA A 69 -2.66 0.23 4.91
CA ALA A 69 -2.13 1.18 5.86
C ALA A 69 -2.47 0.72 7.27
N TYR A 70 -1.47 0.64 8.12
CA TYR A 70 -1.64 0.56 9.55
C TYR A 70 -1.12 1.84 10.16
N ILE A 71 -1.92 2.46 11.01
CA ILE A 71 -1.54 3.65 11.76
C ILE A 71 -1.89 3.48 13.22
N GLY A 72 -0.98 3.91 14.08
CA GLY A 72 -1.17 4.02 15.52
C GLY A 72 -0.45 5.26 16.02
N GLU A 73 -0.90 5.83 17.11
CA GLU A 73 -0.23 6.95 17.75
C GLU A 73 0.81 6.46 18.76
N GLU A 74 2.00 7.05 18.74
CA GLU A 74 3.05 6.69 19.70
C GLU A 74 2.59 6.94 21.13
N GLY A 75 2.68 5.90 21.98
CA GLY A 75 2.12 5.93 23.34
C GLY A 75 0.61 5.70 23.41
N GLY A 76 -0.07 5.56 22.27
CA GLY A 76 -1.46 5.15 22.21
C GLY A 76 -1.66 3.66 22.52
N LEU A 77 -2.91 3.27 22.77
CA LEU A 77 -3.28 1.88 23.07
C LEU A 77 -3.92 1.19 21.87
N GLU A 78 -4.20 1.92 20.79
CA GLU A 78 -4.98 1.47 19.65
C GLU A 78 -4.29 1.81 18.33
N GLY A 79 -4.59 1.04 17.32
CA GLY A 79 -4.20 1.29 15.94
C GLY A 79 -5.28 0.78 15.00
N ILE A 80 -5.28 1.31 13.77
CA ILE A 80 -6.23 0.91 12.74
C ILE A 80 -5.46 0.41 11.53
N LYS A 81 -5.88 -0.73 10.98
CA LYS A 81 -5.42 -1.25 9.69
C LYS A 81 -6.57 -1.24 8.71
N LEU A 82 -6.35 -0.68 7.53
CA LEU A 82 -7.23 -0.76 6.39
C LEU A 82 -6.47 -1.38 5.23
N GLU A 83 -7.14 -2.23 4.47
CA GLU A 83 -6.50 -3.03 3.43
C GLU A 83 -7.49 -3.37 2.31
N ASP A 84 -7.07 -3.18 1.07
CA ASP A 84 -7.76 -3.62 -0.13
C ASP A 84 -6.83 -4.46 -1.00
N GLN A 85 -7.39 -5.46 -1.70
CA GLN A 85 -6.69 -6.17 -2.75
C GLN A 85 -7.10 -5.62 -4.11
N VAL A 86 -6.13 -5.35 -4.96
CA VAL A 86 -6.35 -4.81 -6.29
C VAL A 86 -5.65 -5.66 -7.35
N LEU A 87 -6.36 -5.89 -8.46
CA LEU A 87 -5.81 -6.49 -9.66
C LEU A 87 -5.34 -5.39 -10.61
N VAL A 88 -4.11 -5.45 -11.08
CA VAL A 88 -3.62 -4.57 -12.15
C VAL A 88 -4.26 -5.04 -13.47
N THR A 89 -5.00 -4.16 -14.13
CA THR A 89 -5.65 -4.40 -15.43
C THR A 89 -4.80 -3.85 -16.58
N GLU A 90 -5.25 -4.00 -17.82
CA GLU A 90 -4.55 -3.48 -19.01
C GLU A 90 -4.43 -1.94 -19.02
N ASP A 91 -5.33 -1.24 -18.34
CA ASP A 91 -5.44 0.22 -18.37
C ASP A 91 -5.49 0.90 -16.99
N GLY A 92 -5.44 0.13 -15.91
CA GLY A 92 -5.54 0.66 -14.56
C GLY A 92 -5.53 -0.43 -13.49
N TYR A 93 -6.54 -0.44 -12.64
CA TYR A 93 -6.72 -1.48 -11.63
C TYR A 93 -8.20 -1.74 -11.33
N GLU A 94 -8.49 -2.92 -10.85
CA GLU A 94 -9.79 -3.34 -10.32
C GLU A 94 -9.66 -3.67 -8.82
N ASN A 95 -10.54 -3.12 -7.99
CA ASN A 95 -10.61 -3.49 -6.58
C ASN A 95 -11.34 -4.83 -6.44
N LEU A 96 -10.65 -5.83 -5.88
CA LEU A 96 -11.21 -7.17 -5.63
C LEU A 96 -11.92 -7.25 -4.29
N THR A 97 -11.67 -6.32 -3.37
CA THR A 97 -12.27 -6.28 -2.05
C THR A 97 -13.63 -5.58 -2.11
N ASN A 98 -14.69 -6.28 -1.71
CA ASN A 98 -16.07 -5.78 -1.72
C ASN A 98 -16.57 -5.32 -0.35
N PHE A 99 -15.74 -5.37 0.67
CA PHE A 99 -16.12 -4.95 2.01
C PHE A 99 -16.00 -3.42 2.14
N GLU A 100 -17.09 -2.74 2.43
CA GLU A 100 -17.08 -1.29 2.64
C GLU A 100 -16.37 -0.94 3.94
N PHE A 101 -15.52 0.08 3.89
CA PHE A 101 -14.93 0.64 5.10
C PHE A 101 -16.02 1.27 5.99
N GLU A 102 -15.87 1.09 7.30
CA GLU A 102 -16.76 1.68 8.29
C GLU A 102 -16.70 3.20 8.22
N LYS A 103 -17.79 3.83 7.75
CA LYS A 103 -17.83 5.29 7.51
C LYS A 103 -17.68 6.09 8.78
N ASP A 104 -18.16 5.56 9.90
CA ASP A 104 -18.07 6.24 11.21
C ASP A 104 -16.62 6.28 11.74
N LEU A 105 -15.75 5.38 11.25
CA LEU A 105 -14.32 5.37 11.58
C LEU A 105 -13.47 6.25 10.66
N ILE A 106 -14.01 6.70 9.53
CA ILE A 106 -13.27 7.49 8.52
C ILE A 106 -13.59 8.97 8.61
N ASN A 107 -14.79 9.33 9.09
CA ASN A 107 -15.28 10.70 9.18
C ASN A 107 -15.15 11.24 10.60
N PHE A 108 -13.96 11.70 10.95
CA PHE A 108 -13.78 12.53 12.13
C PHE A 108 -13.38 13.94 11.76
#